data_9474b80e9ca1e615b76ea3becfec89ba
#
_entry.id   9474b80e9ca1e615b76ea3becfec89ba
#
_cell.length_a   1.000
_cell.length_b   1.000
_cell.length_c   1.000
_cell.angle_alpha   90.00
_cell.angle_beta   90.00
_cell.angle_gamma   90.00
#
_symmetry.space_group_name_H-M   'P 1'
#
loop_
_entity.id
_entity.type
_entity.pdbx_description
1 polymer ?
#
loop_
_entity_poly.entity_id
_entity_poly.type
_entity_poly.pdbx_seq_one_letter_code
_entity_poly.pdbx_strand_id
1 'polypeptide(L)' 'MVKIRLTRKGKKKKPFYRVIVAESKVRRDGPFIEIVGTYDPMKTPSEIQVDTERVKYWLGCGAQPTSVVKKLLKISGL' A
#
# COMPACT_ATOMS: atom_id res chain seq x y z
N MET A 1 -14.74 -2.72 7.42
CA MET A 1 -13.49 -2.10 7.90
C MET A 1 -12.59 -1.79 6.71
N VAL A 2 -12.06 -0.58 6.66
CA VAL A 2 -11.16 -0.17 5.59
C VAL A 2 -9.73 -0.54 5.96
N LYS A 3 -8.99 -1.09 5.01
CA LYS A 3 -7.58 -1.46 5.21
C LYS A 3 -6.68 -0.86 4.15
N ILE A 4 -5.44 -0.61 4.54
CA ILE A 4 -4.38 -0.19 3.63
C ILE A 4 -3.50 -1.42 3.41
N ARG A 5 -3.41 -1.88 2.17
CA ARG A 5 -2.68 -3.10 1.83
C ARG A 5 -1.92 -2.99 0.53
N LEU A 6 -1.02 -3.95 0.29
CA LEU A 6 -0.31 -4.05 -0.97
C LEU A 6 -1.10 -4.92 -1.95
N THR A 7 -1.10 -4.53 -3.22
CA THR A 7 -1.59 -5.37 -4.29
C THR A 7 -0.46 -5.56 -5.29
N ARG A 8 -0.25 -6.82 -5.72
CA ARG A 8 0.81 -7.15 -6.65
C ARG A 8 0.40 -6.79 -8.07
N LYS A 9 1.28 -6.06 -8.74
CA LYS A 9 1.19 -5.77 -10.16
C LYS A 9 2.53 -6.10 -10.81
N GLY A 10 2.60 -6.05 -12.12
CA GLY A 10 3.84 -6.31 -12.84
C GLY A 10 3.95 -7.72 -13.34
N LYS A 11 5.10 -8.04 -13.92
CA LYS A 11 5.38 -9.33 -14.56
C LYS A 11 5.90 -10.35 -13.55
N LYS A 12 5.86 -11.63 -13.93
CA LYS A 12 6.23 -12.76 -13.09
C LYS A 12 7.61 -12.62 -12.44
N LYS A 13 8.61 -12.09 -13.14
CA LYS A 13 9.99 -11.93 -12.64
C LYS A 13 10.31 -10.50 -12.18
N LYS A 14 9.36 -9.57 -12.30
CA LYS A 14 9.54 -8.17 -11.91
C LYS A 14 8.33 -7.72 -11.11
N PRO A 15 8.21 -8.15 -9.85
CA PRO A 15 7.07 -7.76 -9.03
C PRO A 15 7.08 -6.26 -8.76
N PHE A 16 5.91 -5.68 -8.82
CA PHE A 16 5.67 -4.28 -8.52
C PHE A 16 4.42 -4.23 -7.66
N TYR A 17 4.45 -3.45 -6.61
CA TYR A 17 3.33 -3.41 -5.67
C TYR A 17 2.73 -2.01 -5.61
N ARG A 18 1.42 -1.95 -5.46
CA ARG A 18 0.70 -0.71 -5.18
C ARG A 18 0.17 -0.76 -3.76
N VAL A 19 0.32 0.36 -3.05
CA VAL A 19 -0.29 0.53 -1.74
C VAL A 19 -1.69 1.07 -1.97
N ILE A 20 -2.70 0.28 -1.62
CA ILE A 20 -4.09 0.63 -1.88
C ILE A 20 -4.89 0.69 -0.60
N VAL A 21 -5.97 1.48 -0.64
CA VAL A 21 -6.99 1.53 0.40
C VAL A 21 -8.20 0.76 -0.12
N ALA A 22 -8.65 -0.24 0.62
CA ALA A 22 -9.78 -1.07 0.20
C ALA A 22 -10.57 -1.56 1.40
N GLU A 23 -11.82 -1.91 1.15
CA GLU A 23 -12.67 -2.54 2.15
C GLU A 23 -12.13 -3.95 2.43
N SER A 24 -12.07 -4.34 3.71
CA SER A 24 -11.49 -5.61 4.12
C SER A 24 -12.20 -6.84 3.56
N LYS A 25 -13.47 -6.69 3.20
CA LYS A 25 -14.29 -7.77 2.64
C LYS A 25 -14.06 -7.99 1.15
N VAL A 26 -13.35 -7.07 0.49
CA VAL A 26 -13.09 -7.17 -0.95
C VAL A 26 -11.96 -8.17 -1.19
N ARG A 27 -12.09 -8.94 -2.27
CA ARG A 27 -11.07 -9.88 -2.68
C ARG A 27 -9.74 -9.18 -2.93
N ARG A 28 -8.64 -9.92 -2.80
CA ARG A 28 -7.29 -9.41 -3.00
C ARG A 28 -7.12 -8.66 -4.33
N ASP A 29 -7.73 -9.15 -5.39
CA ASP A 29 -7.68 -8.54 -6.73
C ASP A 29 -8.96 -7.76 -7.06
N GLY A 30 -9.81 -7.52 -6.07
CA GLY A 30 -11.05 -6.81 -6.26
C GLY A 30 -10.88 -5.30 -6.32
N PRO A 31 -12.00 -4.57 -6.45
CA PRO A 31 -11.95 -3.12 -6.53
C PRO A 31 -11.40 -2.50 -5.25
N PHE A 32 -10.71 -1.39 -5.41
CA PHE A 32 -10.15 -0.65 -4.28
C PHE A 32 -10.68 0.79 -4.29
N ILE A 33 -10.55 1.47 -3.15
CA ILE A 33 -11.05 2.83 -3.01
C ILE A 33 -10.06 3.83 -3.61
N GLU A 34 -8.76 3.68 -3.32
CA GLU A 34 -7.76 4.64 -3.73
C GLU A 34 -6.37 3.99 -3.75
N ILE A 35 -5.52 4.46 -4.65
CA ILE A 35 -4.09 4.10 -4.66
C ILE A 35 -3.35 5.22 -3.92
N VAL A 36 -2.64 4.88 -2.85
CA VAL A 36 -1.93 5.87 -2.02
C VAL A 36 -0.40 5.75 -2.13
N GLY A 37 0.09 4.79 -2.90
CA GLY A 37 1.52 4.67 -3.08
C GLY A 37 1.92 3.50 -3.94
N THR A 38 3.23 3.37 -4.13
CA THR A 38 3.82 2.27 -4.91
C THR A 38 5.07 1.78 -4.20
N TYR A 39 5.40 0.52 -4.41
CA TYR A 39 6.58 -0.11 -3.84
C TYR A 39 7.25 -0.99 -4.89
N ASP A 40 8.51 -0.73 -5.17
CA ASP A 40 9.30 -1.50 -6.13
C ASP A 40 10.48 -2.16 -5.38
N PRO A 41 10.36 -3.46 -5.05
CA PRO A 41 11.43 -4.15 -4.33
C PRO A 41 12.62 -4.52 -5.23
N MET A 42 12.48 -4.42 -6.54
CA MET A 42 13.54 -4.79 -7.48
C MET A 42 14.61 -3.72 -7.64
N LYS A 43 14.31 -2.50 -7.23
CA LYS A 43 15.32 -1.42 -7.26
C LYS A 43 16.25 -1.52 -6.06
N THR A 44 17.48 -1.09 -6.22
CA THR A 44 18.49 -1.09 -5.16
C THR A 44 18.91 0.35 -4.87
N PRO A 45 18.58 0.94 -3.70
CA PRO A 45 17.65 0.38 -2.71
C PRO A 45 16.20 0.32 -3.19
N SER A 46 15.40 -0.49 -2.51
CA SER A 46 13.96 -0.60 -2.82
C SER A 46 13.32 0.78 -2.83
N GLU A 47 12.53 1.07 -3.85
CA GLU A 47 11.87 2.36 -3.98
C GLU A 47 10.46 2.31 -3.44
N ILE A 48 10.16 3.21 -2.51
CA ILE A 48 8.83 3.35 -1.92
C ILE A 48 8.38 4.78 -2.14
N GLN A 49 7.25 4.95 -2.83
CA GLN A 49 6.62 6.26 -3.00
C GLN A 49 5.25 6.20 -2.37
N VAL A 50 5.00 7.07 -1.41
CA VAL A 50 3.75 7.10 -0.66
C VAL A 50 3.23 8.52 -0.61
N ASP A 51 1.94 8.69 -0.91
CA ASP A 51 1.26 9.97 -0.70
C ASP A 51 0.96 10.09 0.80
N THR A 52 1.84 10.75 1.52
CA THR A 52 1.77 10.83 2.97
C THR A 52 0.50 11.52 3.46
N GLU A 53 0.01 12.53 2.74
CA GLU A 53 -1.22 13.22 3.12
C GLU A 53 -2.43 12.30 3.03
N ARG A 54 -2.52 11.52 1.96
CA ARG A 54 -3.64 10.58 1.79
C ARG A 54 -3.58 9.44 2.79
N VAL A 55 -2.39 8.92 3.05
CA VAL A 55 -2.21 7.87 4.05
C VAL A 55 -2.62 8.38 5.42
N LYS A 56 -2.18 9.58 5.81
CA LYS A 56 -2.56 10.18 7.08
C LYS A 56 -4.07 10.39 7.17
N TYR A 57 -4.70 10.84 6.07
CA TYR A 57 -6.15 10.99 6.02
C TYR A 57 -6.85 9.67 6.33
N TRP A 58 -6.46 8.59 5.65
CA TRP A 58 -7.10 7.29 5.84
C TRP A 58 -6.82 6.71 7.22
N LEU A 59 -5.62 6.88 7.75
CA LEU A 59 -5.30 6.45 9.12
C LEU A 59 -6.17 7.21 10.12
N GLY A 60 -6.39 8.50 9.91
CA GLY A 60 -7.28 9.31 10.73
C GLY A 60 -8.74 8.87 10.64
N CYS A 61 -9.14 8.27 9.53
CA CYS A 61 -10.48 7.72 9.34
C CYS A 61 -10.63 6.30 9.94
N GLY A 62 -9.58 5.75 10.53
CA GLY A 62 -9.60 4.43 11.13
C GLY A 62 -9.19 3.30 10.21
N ALA A 63 -8.62 3.60 9.04
CA ALA A 63 -8.09 2.56 8.16
C ALA A 63 -6.93 1.86 8.84
N GLN A 64 -6.88 0.52 8.72
CA GLN A 64 -5.84 -0.27 9.37
C GLN A 64 -4.83 -0.79 8.34
N PRO A 65 -3.55 -0.43 8.47
CA PRO A 65 -2.53 -0.95 7.59
C PRO A 65 -2.19 -2.40 7.94
N THR A 66 -1.88 -3.20 6.91
CA THR A 66 -1.37 -4.56 7.14
C THR A 66 0.03 -4.47 7.75
N SER A 67 0.54 -5.57 8.31
CA SER A 67 1.87 -5.57 8.93
C SER A 67 2.97 -5.17 7.94
N VAL A 68 2.87 -5.60 6.69
CA VAL A 68 3.84 -5.22 5.64
C VAL A 68 3.76 -3.72 5.37
N VAL A 69 2.54 -3.17 5.22
CA VAL A 69 2.35 -1.75 4.99
C VAL A 69 2.86 -0.93 6.17
N LYS A 70 2.63 -1.39 7.41
CA LYS A 70 3.18 -0.71 8.58
C LYS A 70 4.69 -0.56 8.51
N LYS A 71 5.40 -1.61 8.10
CA LYS A 71 6.85 -1.56 7.93
C LYS A 71 7.26 -0.57 6.86
N LEU A 72 6.57 -0.56 5.73
CA LEU A 72 6.86 0.36 4.63
C LEU A 72 6.61 1.81 5.03
N LEU A 73 5.52 2.08 5.73
CA LEU A 73 5.21 3.42 6.22
C LEU A 73 6.27 3.91 7.20
N LYS A 74 6.75 3.03 8.06
CA LYS A 74 7.79 3.36 9.03
C LYS A 74 9.10 3.73 8.31
N ILE A 75 9.46 3.00 7.27
CA ILE A 75 10.63 3.29 6.44
C ILE A 75 10.47 4.64 5.75
N SER A 76 9.25 4.98 5.33
CA SER A 76 8.93 6.25 4.68
C SER A 76 8.83 7.44 5.65
N GLY A 77 9.01 7.22 6.94
CA GLY A 77 8.98 8.28 7.94
C GLY A 77 7.60 8.62 8.48
N LEU A 78 6.65 7.73 8.30
CA LEU A 78 5.29 7.93 8.83
C LEU A 78 5.07 7.25 10.18
#